data_3d0ed2d9cdacfa7ca8d92325e60a9f3d
#
_entry.id   3d0ed2d9cdacfa7ca8d92325e60a9f3d
#
_cell.length_a   1.000
_cell.length_b   1.000
_cell.length_c   1.000
_cell.angle_alpha   90.00
_cell.angle_beta   90.00
_cell.angle_gamma   90.00
#
_symmetry.space_group_name_H-M   'P 1'
#
loop_
_entity.id
_entity.type
_entity.pdbx_description
1 polymer ?
#
loop_
_entity_poly.entity_id
_entity_poly.type
_entity_poly.pdbx_seq_one_letter_code
_entity_poly.pdbx_strand_id
1 'polypeptide(L)'
;MLRPLVLLGMVVGLPGVSRAQAPSPAAGAGPPSSKLIQSVTISPVVAFAGADLRVVVRVLPDAGNRRLQLSVDAPTFYASTERQLDGVDGARAHTFNLHELPAGDYQIVAVLEGSTGVRTRLTRNFKVMGEDDTQLMETPRPTTRRRRGGS
;
A
#
# COMPACT_ATOMS: atom_id res chain seq x y z
N MET A 1 72.34 11.83 33.57
CA MET A 1 71.07 12.58 33.54
C MET A 1 70.65 12.73 32.11
N LEU A 2 69.91 11.74 31.60
CA LEU A 2 69.39 11.73 30.24
C LEU A 2 67.87 12.00 30.30
N ARG A 3 67.42 13.05 29.64
CA ARG A 3 65.98 13.37 29.45
C ARG A 3 65.50 12.69 28.17
N PRO A 4 64.44 11.88 28.16
CA PRO A 4 63.86 11.40 26.94
C PRO A 4 62.89 12.46 26.34
N LEU A 5 63.09 12.71 25.05
CA LEU A 5 62.31 13.55 24.17
C LEU A 5 61.00 12.82 23.84
N VAL A 6 59.86 13.35 24.28
CA VAL A 6 58.55 12.84 23.92
C VAL A 6 58.13 13.48 22.60
N LEU A 7 58.07 12.68 21.53
CA LEU A 7 57.50 13.06 20.23
C LEU A 7 55.95 12.96 20.30
N LEU A 8 55.31 14.13 20.28
CA LEU A 8 53.87 14.24 20.21
C LEU A 8 53.42 14.05 18.76
N GLY A 9 52.92 12.85 18.43
CA GLY A 9 52.31 12.55 17.14
C GLY A 9 50.92 13.13 17.05
N MET A 10 50.74 14.14 16.21
CA MET A 10 49.48 14.77 15.90
C MET A 10 48.73 13.91 14.88
N VAL A 11 47.76 13.10 15.33
CA VAL A 11 46.84 12.37 14.44
C VAL A 11 45.72 13.31 14.02
N VAL A 12 45.78 13.75 12.77
CA VAL A 12 44.68 14.49 12.12
C VAL A 12 43.62 13.51 11.76
N GLY A 13 42.58 13.44 12.58
CA GLY A 13 41.36 12.69 12.29
C GLY A 13 40.49 13.41 11.25
N LEU A 14 40.38 12.83 10.07
CA LEU A 14 39.40 13.25 9.07
C LEU A 14 37.97 12.94 9.58
N PRO A 15 37.02 13.87 9.54
CA PRO A 15 35.65 13.57 9.85
C PRO A 15 35.06 12.73 8.70
N GLY A 16 34.82 11.46 8.97
CA GLY A 16 34.06 10.58 8.09
C GLY A 16 32.64 11.11 7.96
N VAL A 17 32.27 11.55 6.77
CA VAL A 17 30.91 11.90 6.41
C VAL A 17 30.12 10.60 6.42
N SER A 18 29.44 10.31 7.52
CA SER A 18 28.44 9.26 7.58
C SER A 18 27.27 9.65 6.68
N ARG A 19 27.30 9.11 5.47
CA ARG A 19 26.16 9.16 4.55
C ARG A 19 25.05 8.35 5.18
N ALA A 20 24.05 9.03 5.73
CA ALA A 20 22.83 8.40 6.18
C ALA A 20 22.20 7.68 4.97
N GLN A 21 22.35 6.36 4.92
CA GLN A 21 21.62 5.53 4.00
C GLN A 21 20.15 5.62 4.41
N ALA A 22 19.35 6.26 3.55
CA ALA A 22 17.90 6.14 3.62
C ALA A 22 17.56 4.64 3.61
N PRO A 23 16.63 4.18 4.47
CA PRO A 23 16.20 2.80 4.42
C PRO A 23 15.60 2.52 3.05
N SER A 24 16.33 1.77 2.21
CA SER A 24 15.78 1.18 1.01
C SER A 24 14.54 0.39 1.42
N PRO A 25 13.39 0.55 0.76
CA PRO A 25 12.29 -0.36 0.96
C PRO A 25 12.80 -1.75 0.58
N ALA A 26 12.98 -2.59 1.59
CA ALA A 26 13.39 -3.96 1.40
C ALA A 26 12.34 -4.64 0.51
N ALA A 27 12.67 -4.82 -0.76
CA ALA A 27 11.99 -5.71 -1.66
C ALA A 27 12.27 -7.16 -1.20
N GLY A 28 11.73 -7.50 -0.04
CA GLY A 28 11.66 -8.86 0.47
C GLY A 28 10.37 -9.49 -0.02
N ALA A 29 10.24 -9.68 -1.32
CA ALA A 29 9.23 -10.56 -1.87
C ALA A 29 9.65 -12.01 -1.62
N GLY A 30 9.49 -12.47 -0.39
CA GLY A 30 9.36 -13.90 -0.12
C GLY A 30 8.08 -14.40 -0.77
N PRO A 31 8.02 -15.67 -1.22
CA PRO A 31 6.81 -16.21 -1.83
C PRO A 31 5.61 -16.04 -0.91
N PRO A 32 4.41 -15.75 -1.43
CA PRO A 32 3.21 -15.60 -0.64
C PRO A 32 2.76 -16.98 -0.14
N SER A 33 3.42 -17.49 0.85
CA SER A 33 3.16 -18.80 1.42
C SER A 33 2.41 -18.68 2.74
N SER A 34 1.25 -18.08 2.69
CA SER A 34 0.15 -18.45 3.55
C SER A 34 -1.09 -17.65 3.19
N LYS A 35 -2.19 -18.32 2.98
CA LYS A 35 -3.53 -17.74 2.81
C LYS A 35 -4.04 -17.06 4.10
N LEU A 36 -3.13 -16.46 4.87
CA LEU A 36 -3.47 -15.79 6.13
C LEU A 36 -4.34 -14.55 5.87
N ILE A 37 -4.05 -13.79 4.82
CA ILE A 37 -5.02 -12.83 4.28
C ILE A 37 -5.83 -13.56 3.21
N GLN A 38 -7.09 -13.83 3.52
CA GLN A 38 -7.99 -14.59 2.64
C GLN A 38 -8.55 -13.73 1.51
N SER A 39 -8.93 -12.49 1.80
CA SER A 39 -9.44 -11.55 0.82
C SER A 39 -9.32 -10.10 1.27
N VAL A 40 -9.24 -9.21 0.27
CA VAL A 40 -9.46 -7.76 0.43
C VAL A 40 -10.61 -7.40 -0.51
N THR A 41 -11.71 -6.95 0.06
CA THR A 41 -12.92 -6.55 -0.67
C THR A 41 -13.12 -5.04 -0.54
N ILE A 42 -13.37 -4.38 -1.65
CA ILE A 42 -13.58 -2.93 -1.73
C ILE A 42 -15.02 -2.67 -2.16
N SER A 43 -15.70 -1.77 -1.48
CA SER A 43 -17.10 -1.41 -1.76
C SER A 43 -17.29 0.11 -1.65
N PRO A 44 -17.97 0.74 -2.61
CA PRO A 44 -18.57 0.17 -3.81
C PRO A 44 -17.52 -0.31 -4.82
N VAL A 45 -17.91 -1.17 -5.77
CA VAL A 45 -17.00 -1.68 -6.82
C VAL A 45 -16.65 -0.58 -7.84
N VAL A 46 -17.54 0.37 -8.01
CA VAL A 46 -17.34 1.58 -8.83
C VAL A 46 -17.49 2.79 -7.92
N ALA A 47 -16.52 3.69 -7.94
CA ALA A 47 -16.53 4.91 -7.15
C ALA A 47 -16.15 6.12 -8.01
N PHE A 48 -16.69 7.28 -7.66
CA PHE A 48 -16.40 8.57 -8.27
C PHE A 48 -15.65 9.46 -7.27
N ALA A 49 -15.02 10.51 -7.76
CA ALA A 49 -14.32 11.48 -6.92
C ALA A 49 -15.19 11.97 -5.75
N GLY A 50 -14.62 12.04 -4.55
CA GLY A 50 -15.33 12.36 -3.32
C GLY A 50 -16.09 11.18 -2.69
N ALA A 51 -15.97 9.97 -3.24
CA ALA A 51 -16.64 8.80 -2.68
C ALA A 51 -15.98 8.30 -1.40
N ASP A 52 -16.82 7.69 -0.57
CA ASP A 52 -16.39 6.89 0.58
C ASP A 52 -16.23 5.43 0.19
N LEU A 53 -15.11 4.83 0.56
CA LEU A 53 -14.85 3.41 0.33
C LEU A 53 -14.82 2.65 1.65
N ARG A 54 -15.42 1.47 1.62
CA ARG A 54 -15.27 0.47 2.67
C ARG A 54 -14.34 -0.64 2.17
N VAL A 55 -13.24 -0.86 2.88
CA VAL A 55 -12.31 -1.95 2.62
C VAL A 55 -12.47 -2.98 3.72
N VAL A 56 -12.80 -4.22 3.35
CA VAL A 56 -12.90 -5.34 4.29
C VAL A 56 -11.77 -6.32 4.02
N VAL A 57 -10.91 -6.49 5.01
CA VAL A 57 -9.81 -7.47 4.98
C VAL A 57 -10.21 -8.69 5.80
N ARG A 58 -10.25 -9.86 5.16
CA ARG A 58 -10.46 -11.13 5.85
C ARG A 58 -9.14 -11.80 6.15
N VAL A 59 -8.93 -12.09 7.43
CA VAL A 59 -7.72 -12.69 7.96
C VAL A 59 -8.06 -14.03 8.61
N LEU A 60 -7.23 -15.03 8.40
CA LEU A 60 -7.31 -16.27 9.15
C LEU A 60 -6.70 -16.02 10.54
N PRO A 61 -7.45 -16.21 11.65
CA PRO A 61 -6.90 -16.11 12.99
C PRO A 61 -5.74 -17.10 13.19
N ASP A 62 -4.65 -16.64 13.76
CA ASP A 62 -3.45 -17.44 13.96
C ASP A 62 -2.65 -16.86 15.13
N ALA A 63 -2.08 -17.72 15.97
CA ALA A 63 -1.34 -17.33 17.17
C ALA A 63 -0.17 -16.36 16.91
N GLY A 64 0.38 -16.37 15.70
CA GLY A 64 1.46 -15.47 15.30
C GLY A 64 1.01 -14.11 14.77
N ASN A 65 -0.29 -13.87 14.58
CA ASN A 65 -0.79 -12.57 14.09
C ASN A 65 -0.71 -11.53 15.20
N ARG A 66 -0.13 -10.37 14.88
CA ARG A 66 0.01 -9.26 15.84
C ARG A 66 -0.61 -7.96 15.32
N ARG A 67 -0.46 -7.67 14.04
CA ARG A 67 -0.90 -6.41 13.47
C ARG A 67 -1.34 -6.59 12.01
N LEU A 68 -2.40 -5.91 11.65
CA LEU A 68 -2.86 -5.75 10.28
C LEU A 68 -2.72 -4.28 9.91
N GLN A 69 -1.91 -3.99 8.90
CA GLN A 69 -1.76 -2.67 8.33
C GLN A 69 -2.45 -2.61 6.98
N LEU A 70 -3.18 -1.53 6.72
CA LEU A 70 -3.73 -1.20 5.42
C LEU A 70 -3.12 0.11 4.96
N SER A 71 -2.49 0.12 3.79
CA SER A 71 -2.04 1.34 3.11
C SER A 71 -2.78 1.50 1.79
N VAL A 72 -3.07 2.75 1.46
CA VAL A 72 -3.75 3.17 0.24
C VAL A 72 -2.91 4.24 -0.40
N ASP A 73 -2.45 3.99 -1.60
CA ASP A 73 -1.50 4.84 -2.31
C ASP A 73 -2.01 5.20 -3.71
N ALA A 74 -1.93 6.48 -4.06
CA ALA A 74 -2.22 7.03 -5.37
C ALA A 74 -1.34 8.27 -5.61
N PRO A 75 -1.19 8.77 -6.84
CA PRO A 75 -0.30 9.89 -7.14
C PRO A 75 -0.56 11.17 -6.31
N THR A 76 -1.80 11.39 -5.88
CA THR A 76 -2.23 12.59 -5.13
C THR A 76 -2.81 12.27 -3.76
N PHE A 77 -2.78 10.99 -3.34
CA PHE A 77 -3.39 10.56 -2.07
C PHE A 77 -2.61 9.44 -1.43
N TYR A 78 -2.36 9.57 -0.13
CA TYR A 78 -1.79 8.49 0.68
C TYR A 78 -2.50 8.43 2.03
N ALA A 79 -2.89 7.21 2.42
CA ALA A 79 -3.40 6.93 3.76
C ALA A 79 -2.85 5.59 4.26
N SER A 80 -2.57 5.51 5.55
CA SER A 80 -2.19 4.27 6.21
C SER A 80 -2.89 4.16 7.54
N THR A 81 -3.37 2.97 7.85
CA THR A 81 -4.02 2.65 9.11
C THR A 81 -3.60 1.27 9.58
N GLU A 82 -3.62 1.06 10.88
CA GLU A 82 -3.25 -0.22 11.46
C GLU A 82 -4.26 -0.68 12.52
N ARG A 83 -4.29 -1.98 12.76
CA ARG A 83 -5.11 -2.60 13.78
C ARG A 83 -4.35 -3.71 14.46
N GLN A 84 -4.34 -3.71 15.79
CA GLN A 84 -3.80 -4.81 16.59
C GLN A 84 -4.69 -6.04 16.47
N LEU A 85 -4.08 -7.21 16.48
CA LEU A 85 -4.77 -8.49 16.35
C LEU A 85 -4.50 -9.36 17.60
N ASP A 86 -5.56 -10.04 18.03
CA ASP A 86 -5.53 -10.89 19.23
C ASP A 86 -5.20 -12.36 18.92
N GLY A 87 -4.38 -12.58 17.89
CA GLY A 87 -3.91 -13.92 17.55
C GLY A 87 -5.05 -14.85 17.13
N VAL A 88 -5.24 -15.96 17.82
CA VAL A 88 -6.28 -16.96 17.52
C VAL A 88 -7.68 -16.49 17.85
N ASP A 89 -7.82 -15.59 18.82
CA ASP A 89 -9.10 -15.02 19.26
C ASP A 89 -9.51 -13.79 18.47
N GLY A 90 -8.65 -13.37 17.54
CA GLY A 90 -8.85 -12.20 16.70
C GLY A 90 -10.05 -12.33 15.74
N ALA A 91 -10.69 -11.19 15.46
CA ALA A 91 -11.75 -11.12 14.47
C ALA A 91 -11.26 -11.59 13.09
N ARG A 92 -12.13 -12.28 12.35
CA ARG A 92 -11.83 -12.76 10.98
C ARG A 92 -11.97 -11.69 9.91
N ALA A 93 -12.69 -10.61 10.20
CA ALA A 93 -12.94 -9.53 9.26
C ALA A 93 -12.65 -8.18 9.92
N HIS A 94 -11.87 -7.36 9.24
CA HIS A 94 -11.48 -6.02 9.67
C HIS A 94 -11.96 -5.02 8.63
N THR A 95 -12.78 -4.06 9.06
CA THR A 95 -13.32 -3.03 8.19
C THR A 95 -12.54 -1.73 8.38
N PHE A 96 -12.17 -1.12 7.25
CA PHE A 96 -11.55 0.18 7.16
C PHE A 96 -12.42 1.09 6.28
N ASN A 97 -12.69 2.29 6.73
CA ASN A 97 -13.42 3.28 5.96
C ASN A 97 -12.45 4.36 5.49
N LEU A 98 -12.51 4.67 4.23
CA LEU A 98 -11.75 5.74 3.58
C LEU A 98 -12.75 6.77 3.09
N HIS A 99 -12.50 8.04 3.34
CA HIS A 99 -13.43 9.11 3.06
C HIS A 99 -12.88 10.06 2.01
N GLU A 100 -13.79 10.62 1.19
CA GLU A 100 -13.49 11.72 0.26
C GLU A 100 -12.31 11.44 -0.69
N LEU A 101 -12.25 10.25 -1.29
CA LEU A 101 -11.15 9.89 -2.18
C LEU A 101 -11.17 10.71 -3.47
N PRO A 102 -10.07 11.39 -3.83
CA PRO A 102 -9.94 12.03 -5.14
C PRO A 102 -9.98 11.01 -6.29
N ALA A 103 -10.25 11.49 -7.51
CA ALA A 103 -10.13 10.64 -8.70
C ALA A 103 -8.69 10.15 -8.87
N GLY A 104 -8.52 8.90 -9.28
CA GLY A 104 -7.19 8.33 -9.53
C GLY A 104 -7.16 6.81 -9.48
N ASP A 105 -5.99 6.28 -9.78
CA ASP A 105 -5.68 4.86 -9.68
C ASP A 105 -5.00 4.59 -8.34
N TYR A 106 -5.61 3.71 -7.55
CA TYR A 106 -5.21 3.39 -6.19
C TYR A 106 -4.60 2.01 -6.09
N GLN A 107 -3.51 1.91 -5.34
CA GLN A 107 -2.98 0.64 -4.87
C GLN A 107 -3.30 0.48 -3.39
N ILE A 108 -4.08 -0.54 -3.06
CA ILE A 108 -4.46 -0.89 -1.68
C ILE A 108 -3.65 -2.11 -1.27
N VAL A 109 -2.86 -1.97 -0.21
CA VAL A 109 -1.98 -3.02 0.31
C VAL A 109 -2.36 -3.36 1.73
N ALA A 110 -2.74 -4.61 1.95
CA ALA A 110 -2.93 -5.17 3.29
C ALA A 110 -1.68 -5.97 3.68
N VAL A 111 -1.09 -5.66 4.81
CA VAL A 111 0.10 -6.31 5.36
C VAL A 111 -0.25 -6.91 6.71
N LEU A 112 -0.05 -8.21 6.85
CA LEU A 112 -0.19 -8.92 8.11
C LEU A 112 1.19 -9.12 8.72
N GLU A 113 1.35 -8.70 9.96
CA GLU A 113 2.61 -8.78 10.68
C GLU A 113 2.50 -9.68 11.92
N GLY A 114 3.59 -10.34 12.21
CA GLY A 114 3.81 -11.08 13.43
C GLY A 114 4.90 -10.44 14.28
N SER A 115 5.33 -11.14 15.33
CA SER A 115 6.40 -10.69 16.24
C SER A 115 7.77 -10.57 15.55
N THR A 116 7.99 -11.32 14.47
CA THR A 116 9.26 -11.37 13.74
C THR A 116 9.24 -10.58 12.43
N GLY A 117 8.14 -9.88 12.11
CA GLY A 117 8.00 -9.07 10.91
C GLY A 117 6.80 -9.47 10.03
N VAL A 118 6.88 -9.11 8.74
CA VAL A 118 5.80 -9.35 7.77
C VAL A 118 5.59 -10.83 7.53
N ARG A 119 4.36 -11.31 7.76
CA ARG A 119 3.94 -12.68 7.52
C ARG A 119 3.35 -12.89 6.12
N THR A 120 2.53 -11.94 5.67
CA THR A 120 1.93 -11.96 4.34
C THR A 120 1.48 -10.57 3.92
N ARG A 121 1.36 -10.38 2.60
CA ARG A 121 0.91 -9.15 1.98
C ARG A 121 -0.08 -9.48 0.86
N LEU A 122 -1.12 -8.67 0.72
CA LEU A 122 -2.05 -8.77 -0.40
C LEU A 122 -2.33 -7.38 -0.96
N THR A 123 -2.16 -7.24 -2.27
CA THR A 123 -2.35 -5.97 -2.99
C THR A 123 -3.61 -6.04 -3.85
N ARG A 124 -4.36 -4.94 -3.92
CA ARG A 124 -5.50 -4.72 -4.81
C ARG A 124 -5.38 -3.37 -5.47
N ASN A 125 -5.67 -3.33 -6.76
CA ASN A 125 -5.81 -2.07 -7.48
C ASN A 125 -7.29 -1.69 -7.54
N PHE A 126 -7.55 -0.39 -7.44
CA PHE A 126 -8.89 0.17 -7.49
C PHE A 126 -8.83 1.54 -8.17
N LYS A 127 -9.85 1.85 -8.98
CA LYS A 127 -9.94 3.15 -9.65
C LYS A 127 -11.11 3.94 -9.10
N VAL A 128 -10.85 5.20 -8.75
CA VAL A 128 -11.86 6.22 -8.48
C VAL A 128 -11.99 7.08 -9.72
N MET A 129 -13.19 7.10 -10.31
CA MET A 129 -13.47 7.78 -11.58
C MET A 129 -13.56 9.29 -11.37
N GLY A 130 -12.99 10.05 -12.29
CA GLY A 130 -13.17 11.50 -12.42
C GLY A 130 -14.32 11.86 -13.37
N GLU A 131 -14.56 13.16 -13.51
CA GLU A 131 -15.55 13.68 -14.46
C GLU A 131 -15.20 13.32 -15.92
N ASP A 132 -13.92 13.32 -16.26
CA ASP A 132 -13.44 12.96 -17.60
C ASP A 132 -13.73 11.50 -17.96
N ASP A 133 -13.62 10.59 -17.00
CA ASP A 133 -13.94 9.17 -17.19
C ASP A 133 -15.42 8.95 -17.49
N THR A 134 -16.30 9.78 -16.92
CA THR A 134 -17.75 9.70 -17.11
C THR A 134 -18.14 10.09 -18.54
N GLN A 135 -17.49 11.09 -19.12
CA GLN A 135 -17.74 11.52 -20.49
C GLN A 135 -17.40 10.43 -21.53
N LEU A 136 -16.38 9.63 -21.27
CA LEU A 136 -16.00 8.51 -22.14
C LEU A 136 -17.04 7.40 -22.17
N MET A 137 -17.80 7.22 -21.10
CA MET A 137 -18.90 6.24 -21.02
C MET A 137 -20.17 6.72 -21.73
N GLU A 138 -20.36 8.02 -21.85
CA GLU A 138 -21.58 8.63 -22.40
C GLU A 138 -21.49 8.92 -23.91
N THR A 139 -20.34 8.71 -24.55
CA THR A 139 -20.18 8.91 -25.99
C THR A 139 -20.95 7.81 -26.74
N PRO A 140 -22.08 8.14 -27.43
CA PRO A 140 -22.85 7.16 -28.19
C PRO A 140 -21.98 6.61 -29.32
N ARG A 141 -21.91 5.29 -29.46
CA ARG A 141 -21.29 4.69 -30.65
C ARG A 141 -21.91 5.29 -31.89
N PRO A 142 -21.11 5.78 -32.86
CA PRO A 142 -21.64 6.27 -34.10
C PRO A 142 -22.44 5.14 -34.77
N THR A 143 -23.74 5.29 -34.82
CA THR A 143 -24.61 4.41 -35.59
C THR A 143 -24.21 4.55 -37.05
N THR A 144 -23.50 3.60 -37.60
CA THR A 144 -23.25 3.48 -39.04
C THR A 144 -24.60 3.35 -39.74
N ARG A 145 -25.12 4.48 -40.18
CA ARG A 145 -26.30 4.56 -41.01
C ARG A 145 -26.00 3.82 -42.30
N ARG A 146 -26.40 2.57 -42.40
CA ARG A 146 -26.36 1.72 -43.60
C ARG A 146 -27.18 2.41 -44.66
N ARG A 147 -26.50 3.10 -45.58
CA ARG A 147 -27.09 3.70 -46.77
C ARG A 147 -27.60 2.57 -47.66
N ARG A 148 -28.93 2.34 -47.62
CA ARG A 148 -29.63 1.42 -48.50
C ARG A 148 -29.63 2.08 -49.89
N GLY A 149 -28.79 1.61 -50.81
CA GLY A 149 -28.85 1.97 -52.19
C GLY A 149 -30.11 1.34 -52.80
N GLY A 150 -30.98 2.19 -53.29
CA GLY A 150 -32.08 1.79 -54.16
C GLY A 150 -31.65 1.97 -55.60
N SER A 151 -31.86 0.95 -56.36
CA SER A 151 -31.92 0.98 -57.84
C SER A 151 -33.32 1.28 -58.24
#